data_f9176b0468d65d4db1a7d1a7777b9691
#
_entry.id   f9176b0468d65d4db1a7d1a7777b9691
#
_cell.length_a   1.000
_cell.length_b   1.000
_cell.length_c   1.000
_cell.angle_alpha   90.00
_cell.angle_beta   90.00
_cell.angle_gamma   90.00
#
_symmetry.space_group_name_H-M   'P 1'
#
loop_
_entity.id
_entity.type
_entity.pdbx_description
1 polymer ?
#
loop_
_entity_poly.entity_id
_entity_poly.type
_entity_poly.pdbx_seq_one_letter_code
_entity_poly.pdbx_strand_id
1 'polypeptide(L)'
;MVNLLIGPKGSGKTQKMIDLANEKVKDCNGNVVFIKKTHRDTASVSFDIRTICLDDIPAISNTDAYIGFLYGMSSANHDIECVFIDALLKHADLTMEALPDFIAKLNLISSECDITFYVSVSGEAADVEGIADINIIK
;
A
#
# COMPACT_ATOMS: atom_id res chain seq x y z
N MET A 1 8.60 1.91 7.84
CA MET A 1 7.52 2.80 8.33
C MET A 1 6.34 2.79 7.38
N VAL A 2 5.15 2.94 7.91
CA VAL A 2 3.92 3.02 7.11
C VAL A 2 3.43 4.46 7.05
N ASN A 3 3.29 4.96 5.83
CA ASN A 3 2.71 6.27 5.56
C ASN A 3 1.25 6.07 5.13
N LEU A 4 0.34 6.76 5.80
CA LEU A 4 -1.10 6.57 5.60
C LEU A 4 -1.75 7.83 5.03
N LEU A 5 -2.43 7.67 3.92
CA LEU A 5 -3.26 8.71 3.32
C LEU A 5 -4.72 8.39 3.63
N ILE A 6 -5.35 9.22 4.45
CA ILE A 6 -6.73 9.05 4.88
C ILE A 6 -7.59 10.17 4.31
N GLY A 7 -8.80 9.84 3.91
CA GLY A 7 -9.76 10.81 3.42
C GLY A 7 -11.05 10.14 3.00
N PRO A 8 -12.12 10.92 2.80
CA PRO A 8 -13.39 10.34 2.38
C PRO A 8 -13.29 9.75 0.98
N LYS A 9 -14.20 8.82 0.67
CA LYS A 9 -14.31 8.26 -0.67
C LYS A 9 -14.54 9.38 -1.68
N GLY A 10 -13.83 9.33 -2.81
CA GLY A 10 -13.94 10.35 -3.86
C GLY A 10 -13.15 11.62 -3.60
N SER A 11 -12.23 11.62 -2.64
CA SER A 11 -11.41 12.80 -2.31
C SER A 11 -10.12 12.91 -3.12
N GLY A 12 -9.93 12.06 -4.13
CA GLY A 12 -8.74 12.11 -5.00
C GLY A 12 -7.52 11.37 -4.46
N LYS A 13 -7.70 10.45 -3.52
CA LYS A 13 -6.59 9.70 -2.93
C LYS A 13 -5.80 8.87 -3.95
N THR A 14 -6.50 8.22 -4.88
CA THR A 14 -5.85 7.39 -5.89
C THR A 14 -4.88 8.21 -6.74
N GLN A 15 -5.30 9.38 -7.22
CA GLN A 15 -4.42 10.25 -8.00
C GLN A 15 -3.23 10.72 -7.18
N LYS A 16 -3.46 11.05 -5.92
CA LYS A 16 -2.38 11.47 -5.02
C LYS A 16 -1.37 10.35 -4.78
N MET A 17 -1.84 9.10 -4.63
CA MET A 17 -0.97 7.94 -4.50
C MET A 17 -0.14 7.73 -5.76
N ILE A 18 -0.75 7.86 -6.94
CA ILE A 18 -0.05 7.75 -8.22
C ILE A 18 1.02 8.83 -8.35
N ASP A 19 0.67 10.08 -8.02
CA ASP A 19 1.61 11.19 -8.09
C ASP A 19 2.81 10.97 -7.16
N LEU A 20 2.57 10.51 -5.94
CA LEU A 20 3.63 10.18 -4.99
C LEU A 20 4.53 9.05 -5.51
N ALA A 21 3.94 8.00 -6.08
CA ALA A 21 4.71 6.88 -6.62
C ALA A 21 5.57 7.32 -7.80
N ASN A 22 5.02 8.14 -8.69
CA ASN A 22 5.75 8.67 -9.83
C ASN A 22 6.92 9.58 -9.40
N GLU A 23 6.75 10.33 -8.31
CA GLU A 23 7.86 11.10 -7.72
C GLU A 23 8.92 10.20 -7.13
N LYS A 24 8.52 9.20 -6.34
CA LYS A 24 9.47 8.31 -5.66
C LYS A 24 10.31 7.51 -6.63
N VAL A 25 9.74 7.05 -7.73
CA VAL A 25 10.49 6.25 -8.70
C VAL A 25 11.61 7.05 -9.36
N LYS A 26 11.48 8.36 -9.45
CA LYS A 26 12.52 9.23 -10.01
C LYS A 26 13.73 9.37 -9.07
N ASP A 27 13.48 9.34 -7.75
CA ASP A 27 14.51 9.59 -6.74
C ASP A 27 15.08 8.29 -6.16
N CYS A 28 14.47 7.17 -6.47
CA CYS A 28 14.75 5.87 -5.88
C CYS A 28 15.81 5.15 -6.69
N ASN A 29 16.77 4.50 -6.03
CA ASN A 29 17.76 3.65 -6.71
C ASN A 29 17.24 2.23 -6.94
N GLY A 30 16.21 1.83 -6.21
CA GLY A 30 15.62 0.50 -6.29
C GLY A 30 14.26 0.52 -6.96
N ASN A 31 13.49 -0.53 -6.70
CA ASN A 31 12.18 -0.72 -7.31
C ASN A 31 11.07 -0.08 -6.48
N VAL A 32 10.08 0.45 -7.18
CA VAL A 32 8.82 0.92 -6.60
C VAL A 32 7.71 0.00 -7.11
N VAL A 33 6.88 -0.48 -6.19
CA VAL A 33 5.74 -1.36 -6.49
C VAL A 33 4.45 -0.61 -6.16
N PHE A 34 3.48 -0.70 -7.05
CA PHE A 34 2.15 -0.11 -6.84
C PHE A 34 1.10 -1.22 -6.91
N ILE A 35 0.42 -1.46 -5.79
CA ILE A 35 -0.59 -2.50 -5.67
C ILE A 35 -1.97 -1.85 -5.67
N LYS A 36 -2.83 -2.31 -6.56
CA LYS A 36 -4.20 -1.84 -6.68
C LYS A 36 -5.17 -3.02 -6.75
N LYS A 37 -6.45 -2.75 -6.49
CA LYS A 37 -7.47 -3.80 -6.50
C LYS A 37 -7.90 -4.17 -7.91
N THR A 38 -8.15 -3.17 -8.75
CA THR A 38 -8.70 -3.35 -10.11
C THR A 38 -7.79 -2.71 -11.16
N HIS A 39 -8.07 -2.98 -12.44
CA HIS A 39 -7.29 -2.43 -13.56
C HIS A 39 -7.61 -0.96 -13.89
N ARG A 40 -8.34 -0.27 -13.05
CA ARG A 40 -8.65 1.14 -13.26
C ARG A 40 -7.43 2.02 -12.98
N ASP A 41 -7.39 3.18 -13.61
CA ASP A 41 -6.46 4.28 -13.31
C ASP A 41 -4.97 3.94 -13.50
N THR A 42 -4.67 2.99 -14.39
CA THR A 42 -3.28 2.60 -14.64
C THR A 42 -2.54 3.50 -15.61
N ALA A 43 -3.26 4.27 -16.43
CA ALA A 43 -2.65 5.01 -17.53
C ALA A 43 -1.65 6.09 -17.07
N SER A 44 -1.76 6.57 -15.84
CA SER A 44 -0.90 7.62 -15.31
C SER A 44 0.26 7.11 -14.44
N VAL A 45 0.39 5.81 -14.28
CA VAL A 45 1.51 5.22 -13.50
C VAL A 45 2.72 5.06 -14.43
N SER A 46 3.89 5.51 -13.98
CA SER A 46 5.14 5.39 -14.72
C SER A 46 5.44 3.93 -15.10
N PHE A 47 6.01 3.71 -16.29
CA PHE A 47 6.47 2.38 -16.71
C PHE A 47 7.57 1.81 -15.82
N ASP A 48 8.29 2.66 -15.09
CA ASP A 48 9.35 2.23 -14.19
C ASP A 48 8.82 1.66 -12.88
N ILE A 49 7.51 1.80 -12.63
CA ILE A 49 6.83 1.26 -11.45
C ILE A 49 6.25 -0.10 -11.80
N ARG A 50 6.51 -1.10 -10.94
CA ARG A 50 5.89 -2.42 -11.06
C ARG A 50 4.49 -2.36 -10.50
N THR A 51 3.50 -2.54 -11.36
CA THR A 51 2.09 -2.49 -10.96
C THR A 51 1.54 -3.90 -10.80
N ILE A 52 0.90 -4.14 -9.64
CA ILE A 52 0.24 -5.42 -9.33
C ILE A 52 -1.24 -5.16 -9.12
N CYS A 53 -2.08 -5.92 -9.81
CA CYS A 53 -3.54 -5.85 -9.65
C CYS A 53 -4.02 -7.10 -8.91
N LEU A 54 -4.65 -6.94 -7.74
CA LEU A 54 -5.09 -8.07 -6.94
C LEU A 54 -6.21 -8.88 -7.60
N ASP A 55 -7.00 -8.27 -8.48
CA ASP A 55 -8.02 -9.01 -9.22
C ASP A 55 -7.41 -10.09 -10.13
N ASP A 56 -6.14 -9.95 -10.49
CA ASP A 56 -5.42 -10.97 -11.26
C ASP A 56 -4.94 -12.16 -10.41
N ILE A 57 -5.04 -12.04 -9.09
CA ILE A 57 -4.54 -13.05 -8.15
C ILE A 57 -5.66 -13.44 -7.19
N PRO A 58 -6.68 -14.17 -7.65
CA PRO A 58 -7.84 -14.49 -6.81
C PRO A 58 -7.52 -15.37 -5.60
N ALA A 59 -6.36 -16.01 -5.57
CA ALA A 59 -5.91 -16.77 -4.41
C ALA A 59 -5.65 -15.88 -3.18
N ILE A 60 -5.42 -14.58 -3.38
CA ILE A 60 -5.29 -13.63 -2.27
C ILE A 60 -6.70 -13.16 -1.88
N SER A 61 -7.39 -13.98 -1.11
CA SER A 61 -8.80 -13.75 -0.77
C SER A 61 -9.03 -13.32 0.68
N ASN A 62 -8.00 -13.37 1.52
CA ASN A 62 -8.11 -12.97 2.92
C ASN A 62 -6.84 -12.26 3.39
N THR A 63 -6.91 -11.68 4.58
CA THR A 63 -5.82 -10.88 5.13
C THR A 63 -4.54 -11.67 5.33
N ASP A 64 -4.63 -12.92 5.79
CA ASP A 64 -3.45 -13.76 6.01
C ASP A 64 -2.74 -14.08 4.69
N ALA A 65 -3.49 -14.39 3.65
CA ALA A 65 -2.92 -14.62 2.32
C ALA A 65 -2.25 -13.35 1.78
N TYR A 66 -2.84 -12.19 2.03
CA TYR A 66 -2.29 -10.91 1.60
C TYR A 66 -0.96 -10.62 2.30
N ILE A 67 -0.92 -10.78 3.62
CA ILE A 67 0.32 -10.60 4.38
C ILE A 67 1.40 -11.57 3.90
N GLY A 68 1.05 -12.82 3.65
CA GLY A 68 1.98 -13.81 3.10
C GLY A 68 2.54 -13.39 1.73
N PHE A 69 1.67 -12.86 0.88
CA PHE A 69 2.08 -12.32 -0.42
C PHE A 69 3.07 -11.16 -0.27
N LEU A 70 2.76 -10.21 0.61
CA LEU A 70 3.63 -9.04 0.84
C LEU A 70 4.99 -9.47 1.40
N TYR A 71 5.01 -10.41 2.34
CA TYR A 71 6.26 -10.96 2.87
C TYR A 71 7.07 -11.67 1.79
N GLY A 72 6.41 -12.53 0.99
CA GLY A 72 7.08 -13.27 -0.07
C GLY A 72 7.70 -12.35 -1.12
N MET A 73 6.94 -11.36 -1.55
CA MET A 73 7.42 -10.36 -2.52
C MET A 73 8.62 -9.59 -1.96
N SER A 74 8.51 -9.11 -0.73
CA SER A 74 9.53 -8.29 -0.09
C SER A 74 10.79 -9.08 0.22
N SER A 75 10.65 -10.33 0.59
CA SER A 75 11.80 -11.20 0.90
C SER A 75 12.52 -11.67 -0.35
N ALA A 76 11.80 -11.84 -1.46
CA ALA A 76 12.37 -12.34 -2.70
C ALA A 76 13.09 -11.27 -3.52
N ASN A 77 12.82 -9.99 -3.27
CA ASN A 77 13.39 -8.90 -4.04
C ASN A 77 13.91 -7.81 -3.11
N HIS A 78 15.20 -7.84 -2.82
CA HIS A 78 15.87 -6.88 -1.94
C HIS A 78 16.01 -5.49 -2.57
N ASP A 79 15.69 -5.33 -3.85
CA ASP A 79 15.76 -4.04 -4.53
C ASP A 79 14.50 -3.20 -4.37
N ILE A 80 13.44 -3.75 -3.78
CA ILE A 80 12.21 -2.99 -3.51
C ILE A 80 12.47 -1.98 -2.38
N GLU A 81 12.24 -0.70 -2.66
CA GLU A 81 12.39 0.37 -1.67
C GLU A 81 11.06 0.91 -1.17
N CYS A 82 10.06 0.98 -2.05
CA CYS A 82 8.75 1.52 -1.73
C CYS A 82 7.63 0.63 -2.26
N VAL A 83 6.61 0.45 -1.45
CA VAL A 83 5.39 -0.27 -1.85
C VAL A 83 4.19 0.62 -1.58
N PHE A 84 3.43 0.90 -2.62
CA PHE A 84 2.20 1.68 -2.54
C PHE A 84 1.01 0.72 -2.61
N ILE A 85 0.07 0.87 -1.69
CA ILE A 85 -1.15 0.06 -1.66
C ILE A 85 -2.34 1.01 -1.71
N ASP A 86 -3.01 1.08 -2.85
CA ASP A 86 -4.15 1.98 -3.03
C ASP A 86 -5.45 1.33 -2.62
N ALA A 87 -6.29 2.08 -1.91
CA ALA A 87 -7.60 1.63 -1.45
C ALA A 87 -7.52 0.33 -0.64
N LEU A 88 -6.70 0.34 0.41
CA LEU A 88 -6.35 -0.85 1.19
C LEU A 88 -7.58 -1.63 1.69
N LEU A 89 -8.64 -0.94 2.13
CA LEU A 89 -9.83 -1.62 2.67
C LEU A 89 -10.64 -2.38 1.61
N LYS A 90 -10.31 -2.25 0.34
CA LYS A 90 -10.91 -3.06 -0.73
C LYS A 90 -10.15 -4.36 -0.97
N HIS A 91 -9.01 -4.55 -0.30
CA HIS A 91 -8.15 -5.70 -0.51
C HIS A 91 -8.42 -6.79 0.53
N ALA A 92 -8.56 -8.03 0.08
CA ALA A 92 -8.46 -9.24 0.90
C ALA A 92 -9.34 -9.22 2.17
N ASP A 93 -10.58 -8.76 2.06
CA ASP A 93 -11.56 -8.70 3.17
C ASP A 93 -11.12 -7.86 4.36
N LEU A 94 -10.16 -6.96 4.19
CA LEU A 94 -9.69 -6.12 5.26
C LEU A 94 -10.78 -5.13 5.69
N THR A 95 -11.00 -5.04 7.00
CA THR A 95 -11.95 -4.11 7.59
C THR A 95 -11.24 -3.00 8.36
N MET A 96 -11.96 -1.91 8.63
CA MET A 96 -11.41 -0.83 9.47
C MET A 96 -11.03 -1.33 10.86
N GLU A 97 -11.78 -2.29 11.41
CA GLU A 97 -11.49 -2.87 12.73
C GLU A 97 -10.18 -3.67 12.74
N ALA A 98 -9.86 -4.33 11.64
CA ALA A 98 -8.63 -5.12 11.50
C ALA A 98 -7.44 -4.26 11.07
N LEU A 99 -7.65 -3.01 10.71
CA LEU A 99 -6.60 -2.14 10.17
C LEU A 99 -5.41 -1.97 11.12
N PRO A 100 -5.60 -1.72 12.43
CA PRO A 100 -4.44 -1.57 13.32
C PRO A 100 -3.51 -2.79 13.34
N ASP A 101 -4.06 -3.99 13.36
CA ASP A 101 -3.28 -5.22 13.33
C ASP A 101 -2.56 -5.39 11.99
N PHE A 102 -3.24 -5.08 10.90
CA PHE A 102 -2.65 -5.14 9.56
C PHE A 102 -1.49 -4.16 9.44
N ILE A 103 -1.65 -2.93 9.91
CA ILE A 103 -0.59 -1.91 9.90
C ILE A 103 0.61 -2.36 10.73
N ALA A 104 0.37 -2.99 11.89
CA ALA A 104 1.46 -3.52 12.71
C ALA A 104 2.27 -4.56 11.94
N LYS A 105 1.60 -5.43 11.17
CA LYS A 105 2.28 -6.42 10.33
C LYS A 105 3.04 -5.77 9.18
N LEU A 106 2.50 -4.71 8.57
CA LEU A 106 3.23 -3.94 7.56
C LEU A 106 4.49 -3.30 8.15
N ASN A 107 4.41 -2.79 9.37
CA ASN A 107 5.58 -2.22 10.04
C ASN A 107 6.66 -3.27 10.32
N LEU A 108 6.28 -4.51 10.62
CA LEU A 108 7.25 -5.61 10.75
C LEU A 108 7.97 -5.88 9.42
N ILE A 109 7.22 -5.97 8.33
CA ILE A 109 7.80 -6.17 7.00
C ILE A 109 8.72 -5.00 6.64
N SER A 110 8.26 -3.78 6.90
CA SER A 110 9.02 -2.56 6.66
C SER A 110 10.38 -2.59 7.38
N SER A 111 10.37 -2.97 8.64
CA SER A 111 11.58 -3.05 9.45
C SER A 111 12.52 -4.17 9.01
N GLU A 112 11.99 -5.35 8.74
CA GLU A 112 12.78 -6.54 8.37
C GLU A 112 13.36 -6.45 6.95
N CYS A 113 12.61 -5.85 6.03
CA CYS A 113 12.98 -5.81 4.60
C CYS A 113 13.47 -4.43 4.14
N ASP A 114 13.50 -3.45 5.02
CA ASP A 114 13.90 -2.06 4.73
C ASP A 114 13.06 -1.45 3.60
N ILE A 115 11.75 -1.56 3.73
CA ILE A 115 10.79 -1.06 2.75
C ILE A 115 9.90 0.00 3.39
N THR A 116 9.63 1.08 2.66
CA THR A 116 8.65 2.09 3.06
C THR A 116 7.31 1.77 2.41
N PHE A 117 6.27 1.67 3.22
CA PHE A 117 4.91 1.45 2.74
C PHE A 117 4.13 2.77 2.71
N TYR A 118 3.36 2.93 1.64
CA TYR A 118 2.40 4.02 1.49
C TYR A 118 1.04 3.38 1.24
N VAL A 119 0.08 3.66 2.11
CA VAL A 119 -1.26 3.07 1.99
C VAL A 119 -2.33 4.15 1.97
N SER A 120 -3.38 3.95 1.20
CA SER A 120 -4.55 4.83 1.23
C SER A 120 -5.75 4.10 1.80
N VAL A 121 -6.51 4.81 2.62
CA VAL A 121 -7.70 4.28 3.30
C VAL A 121 -8.82 5.30 3.21
N SER A 122 -10.01 4.85 2.82
CA SER A 122 -11.19 5.68 2.85
C SER A 122 -11.75 5.71 4.28
N GLY A 123 -11.84 6.90 4.85
CA GLY A 123 -12.33 7.07 6.22
C GLY A 123 -12.04 8.47 6.73
N GLU A 124 -12.22 8.65 8.01
CA GLU A 124 -11.96 9.92 8.69
C GLU A 124 -10.71 9.81 9.57
N ALA A 125 -10.11 10.96 9.88
CA ALA A 125 -8.92 11.00 10.74
C ALA A 125 -9.15 10.28 12.08
N ALA A 126 -10.34 10.37 12.64
CA ALA A 126 -10.68 9.70 13.89
C ALA A 126 -10.60 8.17 13.80
N ASP A 127 -10.83 7.60 12.61
CA ASP A 127 -10.79 6.13 12.40
C ASP A 127 -9.39 5.56 12.58
N VAL A 128 -8.36 6.37 12.41
CA VAL A 128 -6.95 5.93 12.46
C VAL A 128 -6.18 6.55 13.61
N GLU A 129 -6.82 7.35 14.45
CA GLU A 129 -6.19 8.13 15.50
C GLU A 129 -5.40 7.29 16.50
N GLY A 130 -5.87 6.09 16.81
CA GLY A 130 -5.23 5.20 17.78
C GLY A 130 -4.19 4.26 17.21
N ILE A 131 -3.89 4.33 15.92
CA ILE A 131 -2.96 3.40 15.28
C ILE A 131 -1.53 3.88 15.51
N ALA A 132 -0.69 2.99 16.08
CA ALA A 132 0.71 3.30 16.36
C ALA A 132 1.60 3.17 15.12
N ASP A 133 2.71 3.90 15.14
CA ASP A 133 3.80 3.78 14.15
C ASP A 133 3.38 4.07 12.71
N ILE A 134 2.49 5.04 12.55
CA ILE A 134 2.11 5.54 11.22
C ILE A 134 2.46 7.01 11.09
N ASN A 135 2.67 7.42 9.85
CA ASN A 135 2.82 8.81 9.47
C ASN A 135 1.64 9.18 8.58
N ILE A 136 0.86 10.18 8.99
CA ILE A 136 -0.28 10.64 8.20
C ILE A 136 0.20 11.58 7.10
N ILE A 137 -0.15 11.27 5.86
CA ILE A 137 0.14 12.11 4.69
C ILE A 137 -1.07 13.00 4.42
N LYS A 138 -0.82 14.24 4.11
CA LYS A 138 -1.89 15.18 3.76
C LYS A 138 -1.91 15.50 2.27
#